data_e3f63fc9dca2f17fc4e99f946ff51c2d
#
_entry.id   e3f63fc9dca2f17fc4e99f946ff51c2d
#
_cell.length_a   1.000
_cell.length_b   1.000
_cell.length_c   1.000
_cell.angle_alpha   90.00
_cell.angle_beta   90.00
_cell.angle_gamma   90.00
#
_symmetry.space_group_name_H-M   'P 1'
#
loop_
_entity.id
_entity.type
_entity.pdbx_description
1 polymer ?
#
loop_
_entity_poly.entity_id
_entity_poly.type
_entity_poly.pdbx_seq_one_letter_code
_entity_poly.pdbx_strand_id
1 'polypeptide(L)'
;MSKFTRFIRHQQRVRHAVYQTDKTIKRAIMRTAAIMLVLISIHAGLMVYLEGMTLWQGIWLTLTTLTTVGFGDLSPATPYGQAATIGLIYFCGITLMTFLISDYVDFRIARREKIRTGHWNWNMEEHILIINAPKYNREHYFIRLITQIRENSDYENIPVQLLNTDFTSGLPDALRELGAVHVNGTPSNPTDLARAGAERAKHIVVLARNEYVSDSDSFTFDVAHRLNELHACHKTIIECVVDENRPRMKALGVKSVLRPIRSYPEIIVRSMDAPGSEVIIEDMFTRANDHPHRYPVWLEGEPWADVVNALIQANLGTALGYVTKEGNVVAHPKGDEHVHAQSLIVLVKTEFQPTEKAVTEALVDYFQGQISASRAAAEEAAEEKAEAELEALQEENARSDDQTSDVDKTVSDDEEFDGTDNDEPDTDDAAKR
;
A
#
# COMPACT_ATOMS: atom_id res chain seq x y z
N MET A 1 -37.75 -19.30 12.87
CA MET A 1 -37.10 -18.16 12.21
C MET A 1 -36.01 -17.64 13.15
N SER A 2 -34.74 -17.79 12.73
CA SER A 2 -33.56 -17.53 13.55
C SER A 2 -33.43 -16.03 13.93
N LYS A 3 -32.85 -15.76 15.12
CA LYS A 3 -32.50 -14.39 15.58
C LYS A 3 -31.67 -13.63 14.55
N PHE A 4 -30.87 -14.36 13.75
CA PHE A 4 -30.06 -13.86 12.66
C PHE A 4 -30.87 -13.27 11.48
N THR A 5 -31.98 -13.92 11.10
CA THR A 5 -32.87 -13.41 10.04
C THR A 5 -33.63 -12.15 10.47
N ARG A 6 -33.93 -12.02 11.77
CA ARG A 6 -34.54 -10.78 12.33
C ARG A 6 -33.53 -9.63 12.34
N PHE A 7 -32.26 -9.92 12.65
CA PHE A 7 -31.18 -8.92 12.66
C PHE A 7 -30.92 -8.36 11.25
N ILE A 8 -30.81 -9.23 10.23
CA ILE A 8 -30.63 -8.81 8.83
C ILE A 8 -31.81 -7.96 8.34
N ARG A 9 -33.06 -8.37 8.63
CA ARG A 9 -34.24 -7.59 8.27
C ARG A 9 -34.31 -6.26 9.01
N HIS A 10 -33.87 -6.20 10.26
CA HIS A 10 -33.78 -4.95 11.02
C HIS A 10 -32.75 -4.00 10.39
N GLN A 11 -31.56 -4.49 10.05
CA GLN A 11 -30.54 -3.68 9.36
C GLN A 11 -31.00 -3.18 7.99
N GLN A 12 -31.68 -4.01 7.21
CA GLN A 12 -32.25 -3.60 5.91
C GLN A 12 -33.34 -2.54 6.08
N ARG A 13 -34.19 -2.66 7.10
CA ARG A 13 -35.23 -1.65 7.41
C ARG A 13 -34.62 -0.33 7.87
N VAL A 14 -33.58 -0.36 8.69
CA VAL A 14 -32.87 0.85 9.14
C VAL A 14 -32.20 1.53 7.94
N ARG A 15 -31.54 0.78 7.05
CA ARG A 15 -30.93 1.33 5.82
C ARG A 15 -31.99 1.97 4.90
N HIS A 16 -33.12 1.32 4.70
CA HIS A 16 -34.24 1.89 3.90
C HIS A 16 -34.83 3.13 4.56
N ALA A 17 -35.04 3.10 5.87
CA ALA A 17 -35.57 4.25 6.61
C ALA A 17 -34.61 5.45 6.53
N VAL A 18 -33.29 5.25 6.71
CA VAL A 18 -32.28 6.32 6.63
C VAL A 18 -32.20 6.93 5.24
N TYR A 19 -32.27 6.10 4.17
CA TYR A 19 -32.24 6.61 2.79
C TYR A 19 -33.53 7.34 2.41
N GLN A 20 -34.70 6.84 2.85
CA GLN A 20 -35.99 7.52 2.66
C GLN A 20 -36.04 8.86 3.40
N THR A 21 -35.49 8.93 4.61
CA THR A 21 -35.46 10.16 5.42
C THR A 21 -34.74 11.29 4.68
N ASP A 22 -33.61 11.03 4.03
CA ASP A 22 -32.85 12.07 3.31
C ASP A 22 -33.61 12.66 2.11
N LYS A 23 -34.24 11.80 1.30
CA LYS A 23 -35.10 12.22 0.19
C LYS A 23 -36.34 12.95 0.69
N THR A 24 -36.89 12.51 1.82
CA THR A 24 -38.11 13.08 2.40
C THR A 24 -37.84 14.48 2.93
N ILE A 25 -36.73 14.68 3.67
CA ILE A 25 -36.34 16.01 4.20
C ILE A 25 -36.06 16.97 3.04
N LYS A 26 -35.26 16.59 2.03
CA LYS A 26 -35.01 17.42 0.85
C LYS A 26 -36.31 17.83 0.13
N ARG A 27 -37.24 16.90 -0.04
CA ARG A 27 -38.54 17.20 -0.65
C ARG A 27 -39.37 18.14 0.25
N ALA A 28 -39.34 17.98 1.56
CA ALA A 28 -40.01 18.89 2.48
C ALA A 28 -39.47 20.30 2.36
N ILE A 29 -38.12 20.49 2.41
CA ILE A 29 -37.45 21.79 2.23
C ILE A 29 -37.84 22.43 0.90
N MET A 30 -37.76 21.68 -0.21
CA MET A 30 -38.13 22.20 -1.54
C MET A 30 -39.59 22.60 -1.62
N ARG A 31 -40.50 21.81 -1.02
CA ARG A 31 -41.93 22.12 -0.98
C ARG A 31 -42.20 23.38 -0.16
N THR A 32 -41.62 23.48 1.03
CA THR A 32 -41.79 24.66 1.91
C THR A 32 -41.19 25.92 1.25
N ALA A 33 -40.01 25.81 0.61
CA ALA A 33 -39.41 26.91 -0.15
C ALA A 33 -40.27 27.34 -1.34
N ALA A 34 -40.87 26.40 -2.07
CA ALA A 34 -41.77 26.72 -3.19
C ALA A 34 -43.06 27.42 -2.71
N ILE A 35 -43.68 26.93 -1.60
CA ILE A 35 -44.85 27.59 -1.01
C ILE A 35 -44.49 28.99 -0.55
N MET A 36 -43.30 29.18 0.05
CA MET A 36 -42.86 30.50 0.51
C MET A 36 -42.62 31.46 -0.66
N LEU A 37 -42.06 30.99 -1.80
CA LEU A 37 -41.87 31.79 -2.98
C LEU A 37 -43.22 32.25 -3.56
N VAL A 38 -44.23 31.35 -3.59
CA VAL A 38 -45.60 31.70 -4.02
C VAL A 38 -46.19 32.77 -3.07
N LEU A 39 -46.03 32.58 -1.76
CA LEU A 39 -46.53 33.56 -0.76
C LEU A 39 -45.89 34.92 -0.92
N ILE A 40 -44.57 34.98 -1.11
CA ILE A 40 -43.84 36.23 -1.39
C ILE A 40 -44.41 36.92 -2.64
N SER A 41 -44.61 36.15 -3.72
CA SER A 41 -45.15 36.67 -4.98
C SER A 41 -46.59 37.20 -4.82
N ILE A 42 -47.45 36.48 -4.09
CA ILE A 42 -48.81 36.94 -3.84
C ILE A 42 -48.82 38.20 -3.01
N HIS A 43 -48.07 38.26 -1.90
CA HIS A 43 -48.05 39.43 -1.02
C HIS A 43 -47.45 40.64 -1.74
N ALA A 44 -46.32 40.49 -2.47
CA ALA A 44 -45.74 41.58 -3.26
C ALA A 44 -46.73 42.11 -4.31
N GLY A 45 -47.45 41.22 -5.01
CA GLY A 45 -48.51 41.58 -5.94
C GLY A 45 -49.66 42.35 -5.30
N LEU A 46 -50.09 41.93 -4.13
CA LEU A 46 -51.12 42.63 -3.36
C LEU A 46 -50.67 44.04 -2.93
N MET A 47 -49.40 44.21 -2.52
CA MET A 47 -48.84 45.54 -2.20
C MET A 47 -48.81 46.45 -3.40
N VAL A 48 -48.48 45.94 -4.60
CA VAL A 48 -48.59 46.71 -5.82
C VAL A 48 -50.03 47.15 -6.10
N TYR A 49 -51.00 46.22 -5.94
CA TYR A 49 -52.40 46.49 -6.24
C TYR A 49 -53.10 47.37 -5.22
N LEU A 50 -52.91 47.12 -3.92
CA LEU A 50 -53.62 47.78 -2.83
C LEU A 50 -52.98 49.08 -2.37
N GLU A 51 -51.62 49.18 -2.47
CA GLU A 51 -50.86 50.30 -1.93
C GLU A 51 -50.25 51.18 -3.03
N GLY A 52 -50.37 50.77 -4.33
CA GLY A 52 -49.75 51.49 -5.46
C GLY A 52 -48.23 51.42 -5.46
N MET A 53 -47.61 50.50 -4.76
CA MET A 53 -46.18 50.32 -4.70
C MET A 53 -45.62 49.78 -6.02
N THR A 54 -44.35 50.07 -6.30
CA THR A 54 -43.64 49.38 -7.39
C THR A 54 -43.40 47.89 -7.03
N LEU A 55 -43.27 47.03 -8.01
CA LEU A 55 -43.00 45.59 -7.75
C LEU A 55 -41.78 45.39 -6.84
N TRP A 56 -40.74 46.19 -7.05
CA TRP A 56 -39.53 46.15 -6.22
C TRP A 56 -39.80 46.53 -4.76
N GLN A 57 -40.58 47.57 -4.53
CA GLN A 57 -40.99 48.00 -3.18
C GLN A 57 -41.85 46.93 -2.49
N GLY A 58 -42.78 46.28 -3.22
CA GLY A 58 -43.57 45.18 -2.71
C GLY A 58 -42.71 43.98 -2.31
N ILE A 59 -41.73 43.59 -3.14
CA ILE A 59 -40.79 42.50 -2.80
C ILE A 59 -39.93 42.87 -1.61
N TRP A 60 -39.40 44.10 -1.58
CA TRP A 60 -38.57 44.64 -0.50
C TRP A 60 -39.30 44.61 0.84
N LEU A 61 -40.50 45.14 0.88
CA LEU A 61 -41.36 45.14 2.05
C LEU A 61 -41.65 43.68 2.51
N THR A 62 -42.00 42.80 1.57
CA THR A 62 -42.28 41.41 1.86
C THR A 62 -41.12 40.70 2.51
N LEU A 63 -39.93 40.82 1.92
CA LEU A 63 -38.70 40.18 2.39
C LEU A 63 -38.24 40.71 3.74
N THR A 64 -38.23 42.06 3.91
CA THR A 64 -37.81 42.67 5.16
C THR A 64 -38.75 42.32 6.31
N THR A 65 -40.05 42.23 6.05
CA THR A 65 -41.06 41.83 7.04
C THR A 65 -40.99 40.33 7.36
N LEU A 66 -40.86 39.49 6.34
CA LEU A 66 -40.73 38.03 6.47
C LEU A 66 -39.48 37.63 7.26
N THR A 67 -38.36 38.31 7.02
CA THR A 67 -37.10 38.08 7.74
C THR A 67 -37.03 38.78 9.08
N THR A 68 -38.12 39.49 9.49
CA THR A 68 -38.22 40.26 10.73
C THR A 68 -37.19 41.41 10.86
N VAL A 69 -36.61 41.87 9.78
CA VAL A 69 -35.68 42.98 9.78
C VAL A 69 -36.41 44.30 9.96
N GLY A 70 -37.48 44.56 9.16
CA GLY A 70 -38.40 45.65 9.34
C GLY A 70 -37.73 47.05 9.40
N PHE A 71 -37.11 47.48 8.32
CA PHE A 71 -36.44 48.80 8.29
C PHE A 71 -37.40 49.97 8.55
N GLY A 72 -38.71 49.76 8.34
CA GLY A 72 -39.72 50.83 8.56
C GLY A 72 -39.76 51.90 7.49
N ASP A 73 -39.04 51.74 6.42
CA ASP A 73 -38.99 52.66 5.25
C ASP A 73 -40.22 52.51 4.35
N LEU A 74 -40.81 51.31 4.34
CA LEU A 74 -42.06 51.00 3.63
C LEU A 74 -43.03 50.27 4.61
N SER A 75 -44.34 50.66 4.58
CA SER A 75 -45.39 49.97 5.35
C SER A 75 -46.74 50.09 4.63
N PRO A 76 -47.67 49.12 4.74
CA PRO A 76 -48.99 49.24 4.19
C PRO A 76 -49.79 50.33 4.94
N ALA A 77 -50.32 51.28 4.19
CA ALA A 77 -51.12 52.39 4.73
C ALA A 77 -52.62 52.11 4.75
N THR A 78 -53.09 51.29 3.78
CA THR A 78 -54.52 50.96 3.69
C THR A 78 -54.92 49.82 4.65
N PRO A 79 -56.15 49.82 5.23
CA PRO A 79 -56.61 48.69 6.04
C PRO A 79 -56.58 47.32 5.35
N TYR A 80 -56.80 47.29 4.03
CA TYR A 80 -56.71 46.07 3.23
C TYR A 80 -55.30 45.53 3.07
N GLY A 81 -54.35 46.46 2.83
CA GLY A 81 -52.91 46.12 2.77
C GLY A 81 -52.40 45.62 4.13
N GLN A 82 -52.81 46.27 5.23
CA GLN A 82 -52.47 45.81 6.58
C GLN A 82 -53.05 44.41 6.90
N ALA A 83 -54.32 44.18 6.55
CA ALA A 83 -54.96 42.86 6.76
C ALA A 83 -54.28 41.76 5.92
N ALA A 84 -53.92 42.03 4.68
CA ALA A 84 -53.16 41.15 3.82
C ALA A 84 -51.77 40.78 4.41
N THR A 85 -51.05 41.81 4.92
CA THR A 85 -49.73 41.60 5.55
C THR A 85 -49.87 40.74 6.83
N ILE A 86 -50.84 41.04 7.69
CA ILE A 86 -51.10 40.27 8.90
C ILE A 86 -51.38 38.81 8.56
N GLY A 87 -52.31 38.54 7.61
CA GLY A 87 -52.69 37.17 7.24
C GLY A 87 -51.59 36.40 6.53
N LEU A 88 -50.99 36.99 5.50
CA LEU A 88 -49.99 36.31 4.65
C LEU A 88 -48.62 36.27 5.30
N ILE A 89 -48.12 37.38 5.86
CA ILE A 89 -46.76 37.45 6.34
C ILE A 89 -46.66 37.04 7.81
N TYR A 90 -47.43 37.67 8.70
CA TYR A 90 -47.27 37.41 10.13
C TYR A 90 -47.71 35.99 10.52
N PHE A 91 -48.86 35.49 10.01
CA PHE A 91 -49.28 34.12 10.30
C PHE A 91 -48.66 33.07 9.41
N CYS A 92 -48.80 33.19 8.08
CA CYS A 92 -48.31 32.16 7.17
C CYS A 92 -46.78 32.27 6.91
N GLY A 93 -46.28 33.50 6.66
CA GLY A 93 -44.89 33.69 6.29
C GLY A 93 -43.90 33.33 7.38
N ILE A 94 -44.11 33.84 8.62
CA ILE A 94 -43.21 33.56 9.75
C ILE A 94 -43.27 32.07 10.11
N THR A 95 -44.48 31.46 10.07
CA THR A 95 -44.62 30.02 10.31
C THR A 95 -43.86 29.19 9.27
N LEU A 96 -43.98 29.51 7.98
CA LEU A 96 -43.27 28.81 6.91
C LEU A 96 -41.76 29.00 7.03
N MET A 97 -41.30 30.21 7.39
CA MET A 97 -39.88 30.49 7.62
C MET A 97 -39.33 29.64 8.77
N THR A 98 -40.09 29.52 9.87
CA THR A 98 -39.71 28.66 10.99
C THR A 98 -39.60 27.20 10.58
N PHE A 99 -40.54 26.67 9.78
CA PHE A 99 -40.45 25.29 9.25
C PHE A 99 -39.26 25.12 8.34
N LEU A 100 -38.95 26.10 7.46
CA LEU A 100 -37.79 26.02 6.55
C LEU A 100 -36.48 25.94 7.32
N ILE A 101 -36.33 26.78 8.37
CA ILE A 101 -35.16 26.77 9.25
C ILE A 101 -35.07 25.42 10.01
N SER A 102 -36.17 24.94 10.56
CA SER A 102 -36.21 23.67 11.26
C SER A 102 -35.82 22.49 10.34
N ASP A 103 -36.41 22.39 9.17
CA ASP A 103 -36.11 21.35 8.18
C ASP A 103 -34.63 21.41 7.74
N TYR A 104 -34.07 22.61 7.60
CA TYR A 104 -32.63 22.78 7.29
C TYR A 104 -31.73 22.30 8.43
N VAL A 105 -32.05 22.66 9.67
CA VAL A 105 -31.31 22.19 10.86
C VAL A 105 -31.39 20.66 10.97
N ASP A 106 -32.58 20.08 10.83
CA ASP A 106 -32.75 18.62 10.83
C ASP A 106 -31.97 17.93 9.72
N PHE A 107 -31.94 18.50 8.54
CA PHE A 107 -31.10 18.00 7.44
C PHE A 107 -29.62 18.02 7.80
N ARG A 108 -29.13 19.09 8.41
CA ARG A 108 -27.74 19.22 8.87
C ARG A 108 -27.39 18.20 9.94
N ILE A 109 -28.29 18.00 10.92
CA ILE A 109 -28.12 17.02 11.98
C ILE A 109 -28.11 15.60 11.40
N ALA A 110 -29.09 15.25 10.56
CA ALA A 110 -29.18 13.94 9.93
C ALA A 110 -27.93 13.62 9.08
N ARG A 111 -27.41 14.61 8.35
CA ARG A 111 -26.17 14.46 7.57
C ARG A 111 -24.97 14.19 8.46
N ARG A 112 -24.80 14.97 9.55
CA ARG A 112 -23.72 14.77 10.52
C ARG A 112 -23.78 13.39 11.15
N GLU A 113 -25.00 12.93 11.52
CA GLU A 113 -25.20 11.62 12.10
C GLU A 113 -24.85 10.50 11.13
N LYS A 114 -25.22 10.60 9.84
CA LYS A 114 -24.82 9.65 8.81
C LYS A 114 -23.31 9.55 8.64
N ILE A 115 -22.63 10.69 8.66
CA ILE A 115 -21.17 10.75 8.59
C ILE A 115 -20.58 10.09 9.84
N ARG A 116 -21.06 10.45 11.02
CA ARG A 116 -20.58 9.93 12.30
C ARG A 116 -20.73 8.42 12.40
N THR A 117 -21.87 7.89 12.03
CA THR A 117 -22.20 6.46 12.15
C THR A 117 -21.72 5.61 10.96
N GLY A 118 -21.00 6.18 9.99
CA GLY A 118 -20.46 5.45 8.85
C GLY A 118 -21.49 5.07 7.77
N HIS A 119 -22.68 5.70 7.78
CA HIS A 119 -23.71 5.50 6.76
C HIS A 119 -23.63 6.47 5.58
N TRP A 120 -22.62 7.34 5.59
CA TRP A 120 -22.34 8.24 4.48
C TRP A 120 -21.60 7.51 3.36
N ASN A 121 -21.92 7.82 2.10
CA ASN A 121 -21.17 7.32 0.96
C ASN A 121 -20.08 8.36 0.60
N TRP A 122 -18.82 8.00 0.85
CA TRP A 122 -17.68 8.88 0.62
C TRP A 122 -17.26 8.98 -0.84
N ASN A 123 -17.60 7.97 -1.63
CA ASN A 123 -17.20 7.85 -3.05
C ASN A 123 -15.70 8.16 -3.28
N MET A 124 -14.84 7.56 -2.44
CA MET A 124 -13.39 7.75 -2.48
C MET A 124 -12.74 6.94 -3.60
N GLU A 125 -11.61 7.47 -4.09
CA GLU A 125 -10.72 6.86 -5.05
C GLU A 125 -9.28 7.00 -4.56
N GLU A 126 -8.36 6.12 -5.01
CA GLU A 126 -6.94 6.12 -4.63
C GLU A 126 -6.70 6.17 -3.09
N HIS A 127 -7.58 5.58 -2.32
CA HIS A 127 -7.53 5.57 -0.86
C HIS A 127 -6.99 4.25 -0.31
N ILE A 128 -6.60 4.23 0.96
CA ILE A 128 -6.27 3.01 1.70
C ILE A 128 -7.54 2.53 2.39
N LEU A 129 -8.01 1.34 1.99
CA LEU A 129 -9.17 0.69 2.59
C LEU A 129 -8.72 -0.35 3.62
N ILE A 130 -9.09 -0.15 4.89
CA ILE A 130 -8.82 -1.09 5.96
C ILE A 130 -10.12 -1.79 6.34
N ILE A 131 -10.15 -3.10 6.19
CA ILE A 131 -11.31 -3.96 6.36
C ILE A 131 -11.18 -4.73 7.68
N ASN A 132 -12.25 -4.80 8.42
CA ASN A 132 -12.36 -5.33 9.78
C ASN A 132 -11.70 -4.44 10.85
N ALA A 133 -11.78 -4.91 12.10
CA ALA A 133 -11.12 -4.31 13.25
C ALA A 133 -10.66 -5.43 14.19
N PRO A 134 -9.53 -5.25 14.89
CA PRO A 134 -9.12 -6.15 15.93
C PRO A 134 -10.19 -6.24 17.03
N LYS A 135 -10.36 -7.42 17.62
CA LYS A 135 -11.33 -7.64 18.70
C LYS A 135 -11.00 -6.80 19.94
N TYR A 136 -9.71 -6.68 20.25
CA TYR A 136 -9.22 -6.01 21.44
C TYR A 136 -8.47 -4.72 21.07
N ASN A 137 -8.54 -3.72 21.92
CA ASN A 137 -7.78 -2.47 21.83
C ASN A 137 -7.81 -1.78 20.45
N ARG A 138 -8.96 -1.88 19.75
CA ARG A 138 -9.11 -1.50 18.34
C ARG A 138 -8.79 -0.04 18.06
N GLU A 139 -9.19 0.88 18.95
CA GLU A 139 -8.94 2.31 18.79
C GLU A 139 -7.44 2.60 18.80
N HIS A 140 -6.73 2.11 19.80
CA HIS A 140 -5.29 2.28 19.93
C HIS A 140 -4.53 1.64 18.76
N TYR A 141 -4.98 0.46 18.30
CA TYR A 141 -4.41 -0.19 17.13
C TYR A 141 -4.54 0.67 15.87
N PHE A 142 -5.72 1.22 15.61
CA PHE A 142 -5.93 2.09 14.45
C PHE A 142 -5.19 3.41 14.56
N ILE A 143 -5.09 4.01 15.76
CA ILE A 143 -4.27 5.21 15.97
C ILE A 143 -2.83 4.92 15.55
N ARG A 144 -2.22 3.86 16.07
CA ARG A 144 -0.84 3.49 15.68
C ARG A 144 -0.72 3.22 14.19
N LEU A 145 -1.60 2.42 13.62
CA LEU A 145 -1.54 2.08 12.20
C LEU A 145 -1.67 3.32 11.30
N ILE A 146 -2.63 4.20 11.59
CA ILE A 146 -2.85 5.40 10.79
C ILE A 146 -1.70 6.40 10.99
N THR A 147 -1.16 6.53 12.21
CA THR A 147 0.03 7.36 12.46
C THR A 147 1.21 6.87 11.62
N GLN A 148 1.50 5.57 11.59
CA GLN A 148 2.55 5.00 10.75
C GLN A 148 2.30 5.24 9.23
N ILE A 149 1.05 5.20 8.79
CA ILE A 149 0.69 5.56 7.41
C ILE A 149 0.99 7.05 7.15
N ARG A 150 0.70 7.95 8.09
CA ARG A 150 0.94 9.40 7.96
C ARG A 150 2.42 9.77 8.00
N GLU A 151 3.23 9.04 8.73
CA GLU A 151 4.69 9.20 8.79
C GLU A 151 5.38 8.75 7.49
N ASN A 152 4.69 8.02 6.63
CA ASN A 152 5.21 7.60 5.35
C ASN A 152 4.96 8.67 4.27
N SER A 153 6.03 9.22 3.69
CA SER A 153 5.97 10.25 2.63
C SER A 153 5.11 9.84 1.42
N ASP A 154 5.08 8.54 1.09
CA ASP A 154 4.31 8.04 -0.05
C ASP A 154 2.81 7.94 0.24
N TYR A 155 2.43 7.90 1.53
CA TYR A 155 1.06 7.64 1.98
C TYR A 155 0.48 8.74 2.88
N GLU A 156 1.27 9.74 3.29
CA GLU A 156 0.85 10.77 4.26
C GLU A 156 -0.46 11.47 3.86
N ASN A 157 -0.63 11.74 2.56
CA ASN A 157 -1.77 12.46 2.01
C ASN A 157 -2.89 11.54 1.47
N ILE A 158 -2.70 10.21 1.51
CA ILE A 158 -3.70 9.27 0.99
C ILE A 158 -4.85 9.12 1.99
N PRO A 159 -6.12 9.30 1.57
CA PRO A 159 -7.26 9.09 2.45
C PRO A 159 -7.30 7.67 3.02
N VAL A 160 -7.64 7.54 4.30
CA VAL A 160 -7.81 6.25 4.98
C VAL A 160 -9.28 6.01 5.28
N GLN A 161 -9.80 4.87 4.85
CA GLN A 161 -11.19 4.47 5.06
C GLN A 161 -11.26 3.13 5.78
N LEU A 162 -12.06 3.08 6.85
CA LEU A 162 -12.30 1.88 7.64
C LEU A 162 -13.65 1.26 7.23
N LEU A 163 -13.69 -0.04 6.93
CA LEU A 163 -14.91 -0.81 6.67
C LEU A 163 -15.08 -1.88 7.74
N ASN A 164 -15.96 -1.67 8.67
CA ASN A 164 -16.31 -2.62 9.73
C ASN A 164 -17.68 -2.27 10.35
N THR A 165 -18.14 -3.10 11.27
CA THR A 165 -19.38 -2.89 12.05
C THR A 165 -19.13 -2.53 13.51
N ASP A 166 -17.89 -2.27 13.89
CA ASP A 166 -17.47 -2.18 15.29
C ASP A 166 -17.67 -0.79 15.91
N PHE A 167 -17.75 0.26 15.09
CA PHE A 167 -17.95 1.63 15.54
C PHE A 167 -19.42 2.04 15.44
N THR A 168 -20.30 1.37 16.19
CA THR A 168 -21.77 1.61 16.15
C THR A 168 -22.16 3.00 16.60
N SER A 169 -21.43 3.58 17.57
CA SER A 169 -21.65 4.94 18.08
C SER A 169 -20.94 6.02 17.27
N GLY A 170 -20.21 5.62 16.23
CA GLY A 170 -19.39 6.49 15.39
C GLY A 170 -17.89 6.29 15.62
N LEU A 171 -17.11 6.80 14.68
CA LEU A 171 -15.66 6.75 14.75
C LEU A 171 -15.15 7.64 15.90
N PRO A 172 -14.23 7.16 16.77
CA PRO A 172 -13.59 7.97 17.81
C PRO A 172 -12.97 9.25 17.25
N ASP A 173 -12.96 10.31 18.06
CA ASP A 173 -12.47 11.63 17.66
C ASP A 173 -11.00 11.60 17.23
N ALA A 174 -10.16 10.88 17.99
CA ALA A 174 -8.73 10.72 17.67
C ALA A 174 -8.51 10.14 16.26
N LEU A 175 -9.32 9.19 15.80
CA LEU A 175 -9.22 8.64 14.46
C LEU A 175 -9.70 9.62 13.38
N ARG A 176 -10.71 10.44 13.71
CA ARG A 176 -11.19 11.49 12.80
C ARG A 176 -10.17 12.63 12.64
N GLU A 177 -9.49 12.99 13.71
CA GLU A 177 -8.39 13.97 13.69
C GLU A 177 -7.21 13.51 12.83
N LEU A 178 -6.93 12.21 12.81
CA LEU A 178 -5.96 11.60 11.89
C LEU A 178 -6.45 11.50 10.43
N GLY A 179 -7.65 12.01 10.14
CA GLY A 179 -8.24 12.03 8.80
C GLY A 179 -8.83 10.70 8.34
N ALA A 180 -9.12 9.78 9.28
CA ALA A 180 -9.81 8.54 8.93
C ALA A 180 -11.32 8.76 8.78
N VAL A 181 -11.91 8.03 7.84
CA VAL A 181 -13.36 7.97 7.65
C VAL A 181 -13.86 6.54 7.81
N HIS A 182 -15.15 6.41 8.11
CA HIS A 182 -15.76 5.12 8.43
C HIS A 182 -16.92 4.81 7.47
N VAL A 183 -16.96 3.55 7.04
CA VAL A 183 -18.10 2.91 6.39
C VAL A 183 -18.58 1.79 7.31
N ASN A 184 -19.76 1.97 7.92
CA ASN A 184 -20.40 0.92 8.69
C ASN A 184 -21.00 -0.11 7.73
N GLY A 185 -20.41 -1.29 7.69
CA GLY A 185 -20.83 -2.36 6.78
C GLY A 185 -20.16 -3.69 7.09
N THR A 186 -20.76 -4.75 6.57
CA THR A 186 -20.22 -6.10 6.66
C THR A 186 -19.32 -6.38 5.46
N PRO A 187 -18.02 -6.63 5.65
CA PRO A 187 -17.07 -6.80 4.57
C PRO A 187 -17.36 -7.97 3.61
N SER A 188 -18.06 -9.02 4.07
CA SER A 188 -18.51 -10.11 3.21
C SER A 188 -19.74 -9.75 2.35
N ASN A 189 -20.31 -8.55 2.50
CA ASN A 189 -21.41 -8.08 1.65
C ASN A 189 -20.87 -7.27 0.46
N PRO A 190 -21.09 -7.71 -0.79
CA PRO A 190 -20.62 -7.01 -1.99
C PRO A 190 -21.07 -5.55 -2.07
N THR A 191 -22.29 -5.24 -1.60
CA THR A 191 -22.82 -3.86 -1.60
C THR A 191 -22.02 -2.96 -0.65
N ASP A 192 -21.53 -3.48 0.48
CA ASP A 192 -20.75 -2.70 1.44
C ASP A 192 -19.30 -2.52 0.96
N LEU A 193 -18.72 -3.53 0.30
CA LEU A 193 -17.43 -3.42 -0.39
C LEU A 193 -17.48 -2.38 -1.52
N ALA A 194 -18.54 -2.41 -2.35
CA ALA A 194 -18.73 -1.43 -3.41
C ALA A 194 -18.90 -0.01 -2.85
N ARG A 195 -19.66 0.15 -1.74
CA ARG A 195 -19.84 1.42 -1.05
C ARG A 195 -18.53 1.94 -0.44
N ALA A 196 -17.67 1.04 0.01
CA ALA A 196 -16.32 1.36 0.49
C ALA A 196 -15.34 1.61 -0.65
N GLY A 197 -15.73 1.47 -1.91
CA GLY A 197 -14.87 1.72 -3.06
C GLY A 197 -13.71 0.75 -3.20
N ALA A 198 -13.88 -0.53 -2.86
CA ALA A 198 -12.82 -1.52 -2.87
C ALA A 198 -12.11 -1.63 -4.25
N GLU A 199 -12.85 -1.53 -5.36
CA GLU A 199 -12.27 -1.52 -6.71
C GLU A 199 -11.36 -0.31 -6.97
N ARG A 200 -11.68 0.85 -6.38
CA ARG A 200 -10.99 2.12 -6.60
C ARG A 200 -9.93 2.43 -5.54
N ALA A 201 -9.80 1.59 -4.52
CA ALA A 201 -8.78 1.73 -3.50
C ALA A 201 -7.38 1.53 -4.10
N LYS A 202 -6.39 2.28 -3.62
CA LYS A 202 -4.97 2.10 -3.97
C LYS A 202 -4.38 0.89 -3.25
N HIS A 203 -4.71 0.73 -1.98
CA HIS A 203 -4.33 -0.42 -1.16
C HIS A 203 -5.51 -0.89 -0.34
N ILE A 204 -5.60 -2.20 -0.13
CA ILE A 204 -6.60 -2.83 0.72
C ILE A 204 -5.87 -3.65 1.78
N VAL A 205 -6.26 -3.48 3.03
CA VAL A 205 -5.74 -4.26 4.17
C VAL A 205 -6.90 -4.98 4.83
N VAL A 206 -6.85 -6.30 4.89
CA VAL A 206 -7.85 -7.13 5.56
C VAL A 206 -7.27 -7.64 6.87
N LEU A 207 -7.75 -7.09 7.98
CA LEU A 207 -7.30 -7.47 9.31
C LEU A 207 -8.04 -8.73 9.81
N ALA A 208 -7.33 -9.60 10.53
CA ALA A 208 -7.96 -10.66 11.29
C ALA A 208 -8.82 -10.08 12.41
N ARG A 209 -10.06 -10.54 12.51
CA ARG A 209 -11.00 -10.07 13.56
C ARG A 209 -10.55 -10.47 14.97
N ASN A 210 -9.97 -11.67 15.08
CA ASN A 210 -9.40 -12.19 16.31
C ASN A 210 -8.17 -13.02 15.99
N GLU A 211 -7.00 -12.56 16.43
CA GLU A 211 -5.71 -13.20 16.20
C GLU A 211 -5.49 -14.51 16.94
N TYR A 212 -6.36 -14.81 17.92
CA TYR A 212 -6.28 -16.02 18.74
C TYR A 212 -7.22 -17.14 18.29
N VAL A 213 -8.01 -16.92 17.23
CA VAL A 213 -9.04 -17.86 16.80
C VAL A 213 -8.94 -18.13 15.30
N SER A 214 -8.76 -19.38 14.94
CA SER A 214 -8.65 -19.86 13.56
C SER A 214 -9.86 -19.52 12.67
N ASP A 215 -11.07 -19.43 13.25
CA ASP A 215 -12.29 -19.05 12.53
C ASP A 215 -12.19 -17.65 11.87
N SER A 216 -11.27 -16.82 12.38
CA SER A 216 -10.94 -15.52 11.78
C SER A 216 -10.50 -15.65 10.34
N ASP A 217 -9.75 -16.71 10.02
CA ASP A 217 -9.25 -16.98 8.68
C ASP A 217 -10.35 -17.32 7.69
N SER A 218 -11.37 -18.03 8.12
CA SER A 218 -12.53 -18.36 7.28
C SER A 218 -13.27 -17.09 6.84
N PHE A 219 -13.42 -16.13 7.76
CA PHE A 219 -14.01 -14.84 7.43
C PHE A 219 -13.11 -13.98 6.52
N THR A 220 -11.82 -13.96 6.82
CA THR A 220 -10.82 -13.25 5.99
C THR A 220 -10.77 -13.83 4.57
N PHE A 221 -10.85 -15.16 4.46
CA PHE A 221 -10.91 -15.85 3.17
C PHE A 221 -12.17 -15.48 2.36
N ASP A 222 -13.35 -15.42 2.99
CA ASP A 222 -14.58 -14.99 2.32
C ASP A 222 -14.46 -13.56 1.79
N VAL A 223 -13.89 -12.64 2.59
CA VAL A 223 -13.63 -11.27 2.15
C VAL A 223 -12.64 -11.25 0.98
N ALA A 224 -11.55 -12.02 1.06
CA ALA A 224 -10.56 -12.12 -0.01
C ALA A 224 -11.17 -12.66 -1.31
N HIS A 225 -12.05 -13.66 -1.20
CA HIS A 225 -12.78 -14.20 -2.36
C HIS A 225 -13.65 -13.14 -3.02
N ARG A 226 -14.38 -12.31 -2.23
CA ARG A 226 -15.13 -11.16 -2.75
C ARG A 226 -14.24 -10.12 -3.42
N LEU A 227 -13.07 -9.85 -2.84
CA LEU A 227 -12.09 -8.95 -3.45
C LEU A 227 -11.50 -9.52 -4.76
N ASN A 228 -11.40 -10.84 -4.87
CA ASN A 228 -11.00 -11.49 -6.13
C ASN A 228 -12.07 -11.33 -7.22
N GLU A 229 -13.35 -11.46 -6.88
CA GLU A 229 -14.48 -11.16 -7.81
C GLU A 229 -14.42 -9.71 -8.33
N LEU A 230 -13.88 -8.78 -7.52
CA LEU A 230 -13.67 -7.37 -7.87
C LEU A 230 -12.29 -7.09 -8.51
N HIS A 231 -11.51 -8.13 -8.84
CA HIS A 231 -10.14 -8.01 -9.37
C HIS A 231 -9.20 -7.14 -8.51
N ALA A 232 -9.45 -7.08 -7.19
CA ALA A 232 -8.73 -6.22 -6.25
C ALA A 232 -7.66 -6.94 -5.42
N CYS A 233 -7.47 -8.27 -5.59
CA CYS A 233 -6.52 -9.05 -4.80
C CYS A 233 -5.07 -8.59 -4.98
N HIS A 234 -4.64 -8.20 -6.17
CA HIS A 234 -3.27 -7.77 -6.45
C HIS A 234 -2.79 -6.56 -5.61
N LYS A 235 -3.71 -5.78 -5.06
CA LYS A 235 -3.45 -4.63 -4.17
C LYS A 235 -3.85 -4.88 -2.72
N THR A 236 -4.19 -6.13 -2.38
CA THR A 236 -4.71 -6.53 -1.07
C THR A 236 -3.63 -7.20 -0.22
N ILE A 237 -3.49 -6.74 1.02
CA ILE A 237 -2.69 -7.33 2.09
C ILE A 237 -3.65 -7.98 3.07
N ILE A 238 -3.41 -9.22 3.47
CA ILE A 238 -4.32 -10.00 4.32
C ILE A 238 -3.59 -10.50 5.56
N GLU A 239 -4.21 -10.38 6.73
CA GLU A 239 -3.79 -11.11 7.92
C GLU A 239 -4.36 -12.53 7.91
N CYS A 240 -3.51 -13.53 8.19
CA CYS A 240 -3.82 -14.93 8.33
C CYS A 240 -3.29 -15.45 9.66
N VAL A 241 -4.16 -16.01 10.50
CA VAL A 241 -3.84 -16.47 11.86
C VAL A 241 -3.10 -17.80 11.85
N VAL A 242 -3.54 -18.73 10.99
CA VAL A 242 -3.04 -20.09 10.91
C VAL A 242 -2.18 -20.26 9.66
N ASP A 243 -0.92 -20.66 9.84
CA ASP A 243 0.06 -20.72 8.74
C ASP A 243 -0.35 -21.68 7.62
N GLU A 244 -1.04 -22.78 7.94
CA GLU A 244 -1.55 -23.76 6.99
C GLU A 244 -2.58 -23.16 6.01
N ASN A 245 -3.24 -22.05 6.38
CA ASN A 245 -4.20 -21.34 5.52
C ASN A 245 -3.53 -20.35 4.55
N ARG A 246 -2.25 -20.00 4.75
CA ARG A 246 -1.54 -19.01 3.91
C ARG A 246 -1.46 -19.39 2.43
N PRO A 247 -1.12 -20.64 2.06
CA PRO A 247 -1.08 -21.02 0.64
C PRO A 247 -2.44 -20.85 -0.05
N ARG A 248 -3.54 -21.17 0.64
CA ARG A 248 -4.91 -21.01 0.15
C ARG A 248 -5.26 -19.53 -0.09
N MET A 249 -4.80 -18.62 0.78
CA MET A 249 -5.00 -17.17 0.60
C MET A 249 -4.14 -16.62 -0.54
N LYS A 250 -2.86 -17.06 -0.63
CA LYS A 250 -1.98 -16.69 -1.74
C LYS A 250 -2.52 -17.12 -3.10
N ALA A 251 -3.19 -18.28 -3.18
CA ALA A 251 -3.80 -18.76 -4.42
C ALA A 251 -4.89 -17.83 -4.98
N LEU A 252 -5.46 -16.94 -4.17
CA LEU A 252 -6.38 -15.89 -4.64
C LEU A 252 -5.67 -14.70 -5.33
N GLY A 253 -4.35 -14.70 -5.40
CA GLY A 253 -3.57 -13.63 -6.03
C GLY A 253 -3.43 -12.37 -5.15
N VAL A 254 -3.51 -12.51 -3.82
CA VAL A 254 -3.30 -11.38 -2.91
C VAL A 254 -1.83 -10.94 -2.92
N LYS A 255 -1.60 -9.64 -2.76
CA LYS A 255 -0.26 -9.03 -2.77
C LYS A 255 0.63 -9.58 -1.66
N SER A 256 0.09 -9.76 -0.45
CA SER A 256 0.83 -10.27 0.70
C SER A 256 -0.10 -10.92 1.72
N VAL A 257 0.40 -11.97 2.39
CA VAL A 257 -0.27 -12.62 3.52
C VAL A 257 0.62 -12.50 4.73
N LEU A 258 0.15 -11.80 5.76
CA LEU A 258 0.87 -11.53 6.99
C LEU A 258 0.29 -12.32 8.15
N ARG A 259 1.12 -12.66 9.14
CA ARG A 259 0.65 -13.13 10.45
C ARG A 259 0.24 -11.91 11.28
N PRO A 260 -0.86 -11.95 12.04
CA PRO A 260 -1.19 -10.86 12.96
C PRO A 260 -0.10 -10.70 14.01
N ILE A 261 0.65 -9.59 13.92
CA ILE A 261 1.79 -9.30 14.82
C ILE A 261 1.30 -8.40 15.95
N ARG A 262 0.56 -8.96 16.92
CA ARG A 262 0.06 -8.17 18.05
C ARG A 262 0.69 -8.56 19.39
N SER A 263 1.25 -9.77 19.45
CA SER A 263 2.03 -10.29 20.59
C SER A 263 3.00 -11.33 20.06
N TYR A 264 4.29 -11.17 20.37
CA TYR A 264 5.35 -12.11 19.98
C TYR A 264 6.03 -12.69 21.20
N PRO A 265 5.55 -13.79 21.78
CA PRO A 265 6.31 -14.51 22.79
C PRO A 265 7.67 -14.98 22.27
N GLU A 266 7.78 -15.21 20.96
CA GLU A 266 9.02 -15.60 20.28
C GLU A 266 10.13 -14.56 20.42
N ILE A 267 9.83 -13.25 20.49
CA ILE A 267 10.82 -12.20 20.73
C ILE A 267 11.41 -12.34 22.13
N ILE A 268 10.60 -12.68 23.13
CA ILE A 268 11.08 -12.89 24.50
C ILE A 268 12.11 -14.02 24.55
N VAL A 269 11.81 -15.14 23.87
CA VAL A 269 12.75 -16.28 23.80
C VAL A 269 14.01 -15.87 23.05
N ARG A 270 13.90 -15.13 21.95
CA ARG A 270 15.05 -14.62 21.20
C ARG A 270 15.93 -13.71 22.05
N SER A 271 15.32 -12.81 22.84
CA SER A 271 16.07 -11.91 23.73
C SER A 271 16.77 -12.67 24.88
N MET A 272 16.26 -13.85 25.26
CA MET A 272 16.96 -14.72 26.24
C MET A 272 18.21 -15.37 25.64
N ASP A 273 18.14 -15.79 24.37
CA ASP A 273 19.24 -16.48 23.68
C ASP A 273 20.27 -15.48 23.12
N ALA A 274 19.81 -14.33 22.65
CA ALA A 274 20.63 -13.29 22.01
C ALA A 274 20.18 -11.90 22.49
N PRO A 275 20.61 -11.46 23.70
CA PRO A 275 20.30 -10.13 24.22
C PRO A 275 20.74 -9.02 23.25
N GLY A 276 19.87 -8.04 22.98
CA GLY A 276 20.06 -6.98 21.99
C GLY A 276 19.36 -7.25 20.65
N SER A 277 18.95 -8.50 20.37
CA SER A 277 18.19 -8.80 19.16
C SER A 277 16.79 -8.15 19.15
N GLU A 278 16.21 -7.93 20.32
CA GLU A 278 14.93 -7.23 20.49
C GLU A 278 15.00 -5.80 19.94
N VAL A 279 16.11 -5.10 20.15
CA VAL A 279 16.29 -3.72 19.67
C VAL A 279 16.28 -3.69 18.15
N ILE A 280 17.00 -4.61 17.50
CA ILE A 280 17.05 -4.70 16.02
C ILE A 280 15.66 -5.04 15.45
N ILE A 281 14.95 -5.98 16.12
CA ILE A 281 13.60 -6.39 15.66
C ILE A 281 12.61 -5.24 15.84
N GLU A 282 12.66 -4.51 16.97
CA GLU A 282 11.78 -3.36 17.22
C GLU A 282 12.05 -2.23 16.23
N ASP A 283 13.31 -1.95 15.90
CA ASP A 283 13.69 -0.98 14.87
C ASP A 283 13.08 -1.31 13.52
N MET A 284 13.15 -2.58 13.09
CA MET A 284 12.60 -3.03 11.83
C MET A 284 11.06 -2.88 11.73
N PHE A 285 10.35 -2.76 12.86
CA PHE A 285 8.93 -2.50 12.92
C PHE A 285 8.57 -1.01 12.98
N THR A 286 9.56 -0.15 13.24
CA THR A 286 9.34 1.30 13.42
C THR A 286 9.91 2.06 12.22
N ARG A 287 9.06 2.79 11.49
CA ARG A 287 9.53 3.53 10.31
C ARG A 287 10.46 4.69 10.62
N ALA A 288 10.43 5.22 11.84
CA ALA A 288 11.34 6.30 12.26
C ALA A 288 12.81 5.88 12.24
N ASN A 289 13.08 4.58 12.31
CA ASN A 289 14.41 3.98 12.39
C ASN A 289 14.77 3.23 11.09
N ASP A 290 15.68 2.26 11.19
CA ASP A 290 16.10 1.45 10.06
C ASP A 290 14.97 0.53 9.58
N HIS A 291 14.69 0.52 8.30
CA HIS A 291 13.59 -0.28 7.74
C HIS A 291 13.98 -0.98 6.44
N PRO A 292 13.39 -2.17 6.16
CA PRO A 292 13.57 -2.84 4.89
C PRO A 292 12.90 -2.05 3.76
N HIS A 293 13.67 -1.71 2.72
CA HIS A 293 13.17 -1.08 1.50
C HIS A 293 13.42 -1.96 0.29
N ARG A 294 12.52 -1.95 -0.69
CA ARG A 294 12.63 -2.77 -1.90
C ARG A 294 13.08 -1.91 -3.07
N TYR A 295 14.25 -2.27 -3.65
CA TYR A 295 14.82 -1.64 -4.82
C TYR A 295 14.61 -2.51 -6.06
N PRO A 296 14.09 -1.98 -7.17
CA PRO A 296 13.97 -2.69 -8.44
C PRO A 296 15.36 -2.76 -9.08
N VAL A 297 16.05 -3.88 -8.90
CA VAL A 297 17.40 -4.14 -9.43
C VAL A 297 17.40 -5.53 -10.06
N TRP A 298 17.83 -5.61 -11.30
CA TRP A 298 17.97 -6.86 -12.03
C TRP A 298 19.38 -7.43 -11.85
N LEU A 299 19.43 -8.68 -11.34
CA LEU A 299 20.66 -9.44 -11.16
C LEU A 299 20.49 -10.79 -11.86
N GLU A 300 21.56 -11.25 -12.54
CA GLU A 300 21.53 -12.49 -13.33
C GLU A 300 22.78 -13.35 -13.11
N GLY A 301 22.95 -13.84 -11.87
CA GLY A 301 23.99 -14.81 -11.56
C GLY A 301 25.16 -14.28 -10.75
N GLU A 302 25.07 -13.09 -10.20
CA GLU A 302 26.08 -12.53 -9.29
C GLU A 302 26.04 -13.26 -7.94
N PRO A 303 27.22 -13.52 -7.31
CA PRO A 303 27.27 -14.09 -5.97
C PRO A 303 26.63 -13.16 -4.94
N TRP A 304 25.85 -13.73 -4.01
CA TRP A 304 25.19 -12.93 -2.98
C TRP A 304 26.15 -12.12 -2.11
N ALA A 305 27.32 -12.69 -1.77
CA ALA A 305 28.33 -11.98 -0.99
C ALA A 305 28.78 -10.68 -1.70
N ASP A 306 28.91 -10.69 -3.00
CA ASP A 306 29.34 -9.53 -3.78
C ASP A 306 28.25 -8.44 -3.81
N VAL A 307 26.97 -8.84 -3.91
CA VAL A 307 25.83 -7.92 -3.83
C VAL A 307 25.80 -7.21 -2.46
N VAL A 308 25.99 -7.97 -1.37
CA VAL A 308 26.06 -7.41 -0.01
C VAL A 308 27.26 -6.48 0.15
N ASN A 309 28.44 -6.89 -0.33
CA ASN A 309 29.68 -6.11 -0.24
C ASN A 309 29.56 -4.78 -1.02
N ALA A 310 29.01 -4.80 -2.21
CA ALA A 310 28.79 -3.61 -3.02
C ALA A 310 27.98 -2.54 -2.27
N LEU A 311 26.88 -2.93 -1.66
CA LEU A 311 25.99 -2.00 -0.92
C LEU A 311 26.64 -1.49 0.38
N ILE A 312 27.36 -2.35 1.10
CA ILE A 312 28.05 -1.95 2.35
C ILE A 312 29.19 -0.98 2.03
N GLN A 313 30.01 -1.26 1.01
CA GLN A 313 31.11 -0.38 0.62
C GLN A 313 30.66 0.99 0.15
N ALA A 314 29.49 1.04 -0.51
CA ALA A 314 28.88 2.29 -0.95
C ALA A 314 28.08 3.01 0.18
N ASN A 315 28.00 2.48 1.42
CA ASN A 315 27.20 2.98 2.54
C ASN A 315 25.71 3.15 2.21
N LEU A 316 25.15 2.25 1.38
CA LEU A 316 23.75 2.29 0.93
C LEU A 316 22.81 1.40 1.75
N GLY A 317 23.36 0.66 2.74
CA GLY A 317 22.60 -0.25 3.61
C GLY A 317 23.05 -1.70 3.48
N THR A 318 22.28 -2.61 4.09
CA THR A 318 22.59 -4.05 4.10
C THR A 318 21.52 -4.83 3.37
N ALA A 319 21.89 -5.60 2.33
CA ALA A 319 20.94 -6.47 1.65
C ALA A 319 20.52 -7.62 2.58
N LEU A 320 19.20 -7.79 2.76
CA LEU A 320 18.60 -8.84 3.59
C LEU A 320 18.13 -10.04 2.76
N GLY A 321 17.85 -9.82 1.48
CA GLY A 321 17.34 -10.83 0.57
C GLY A 321 16.94 -10.23 -0.77
N TYR A 322 16.39 -11.08 -1.63
CA TYR A 322 15.99 -10.67 -2.97
C TYR A 322 14.62 -11.25 -3.37
N VAL A 323 14.05 -10.72 -4.43
CA VAL A 323 12.79 -11.20 -5.02
C VAL A 323 13.09 -11.77 -6.40
N THR A 324 12.69 -13.01 -6.63
CA THR A 324 12.87 -13.70 -7.91
C THR A 324 11.93 -13.16 -8.99
N LYS A 325 12.15 -13.58 -10.25
CA LYS A 325 11.27 -13.22 -11.39
C LYS A 325 9.82 -13.70 -11.19
N GLU A 326 9.62 -14.78 -10.46
CA GLU A 326 8.29 -15.34 -10.11
C GLU A 326 7.63 -14.62 -8.93
N GLY A 327 8.33 -13.65 -8.32
CA GLY A 327 7.83 -12.88 -7.18
C GLY A 327 8.05 -13.54 -5.82
N ASN A 328 8.82 -14.63 -5.74
CA ASN A 328 9.17 -15.26 -4.48
C ASN A 328 10.27 -14.49 -3.77
N VAL A 329 10.15 -14.37 -2.44
CA VAL A 329 11.18 -13.75 -1.60
C VAL A 329 12.14 -14.79 -1.09
N VAL A 330 13.43 -14.60 -1.34
CA VAL A 330 14.52 -15.40 -0.76
C VAL A 330 15.19 -14.52 0.30
N ALA A 331 15.04 -14.91 1.57
CA ALA A 331 15.65 -14.20 2.70
C ALA A 331 16.93 -14.91 3.14
N HIS A 332 17.96 -14.13 3.42
CA HIS A 332 19.26 -14.61 3.87
C HIS A 332 19.88 -15.71 2.97
N PRO A 333 20.10 -15.41 1.68
CA PRO A 333 20.80 -16.34 0.78
C PRO A 333 22.20 -16.64 1.30
N LYS A 334 22.76 -17.79 0.90
CA LYS A 334 24.16 -18.08 1.19
C LYS A 334 25.08 -17.16 0.41
N GLY A 335 26.28 -16.88 0.95
CA GLY A 335 27.21 -15.96 0.30
C GLY A 335 27.67 -16.40 -1.11
N ASP A 336 27.78 -17.69 -1.34
CA ASP A 336 28.14 -18.34 -2.61
C ASP A 336 26.94 -18.57 -3.55
N GLU A 337 25.71 -18.26 -3.11
CA GLU A 337 24.51 -18.42 -3.93
C GLU A 337 24.47 -17.40 -5.05
N HIS A 338 24.30 -17.89 -6.27
CA HIS A 338 24.14 -17.04 -7.44
C HIS A 338 22.72 -16.49 -7.52
N VAL A 339 22.61 -15.17 -7.53
CA VAL A 339 21.33 -14.45 -7.38
C VAL A 339 20.69 -14.18 -8.75
N HIS A 340 19.43 -14.57 -8.89
CA HIS A 340 18.56 -14.19 -10.03
C HIS A 340 17.39 -13.35 -9.51
N ALA A 341 17.57 -12.04 -9.50
CA ALA A 341 16.64 -11.13 -8.84
C ALA A 341 16.02 -10.11 -9.79
N GLN A 342 14.77 -9.76 -9.52
CA GLN A 342 14.12 -8.56 -10.07
C GLN A 342 14.08 -7.39 -9.08
N SER A 343 14.40 -7.65 -7.82
CA SER A 343 14.48 -6.60 -6.79
C SER A 343 15.30 -7.08 -5.59
N LEU A 344 15.96 -6.16 -4.93
CA LEU A 344 16.63 -6.38 -3.66
C LEU A 344 15.80 -5.84 -2.50
N ILE A 345 15.88 -6.49 -1.34
CA ILE A 345 15.37 -6.00 -0.06
C ILE A 345 16.56 -5.58 0.78
N VAL A 346 16.69 -4.27 1.01
CA VAL A 346 17.85 -3.68 1.67
C VAL A 346 17.37 -2.99 2.96
N LEU A 347 18.06 -3.24 4.07
CA LEU A 347 17.87 -2.50 5.32
C LEU A 347 18.56 -1.14 5.16
N VAL A 348 17.78 -0.08 5.23
CA VAL A 348 18.24 1.30 5.02
C VAL A 348 17.87 2.19 6.19
N LYS A 349 18.66 3.24 6.41
CA LYS A 349 18.34 4.28 7.40
C LYS A 349 17.30 5.24 6.84
N THR A 350 16.28 5.56 7.62
CA THR A 350 15.24 6.52 7.22
C THR A 350 15.81 7.89 6.86
N GLU A 351 16.84 8.35 7.60
CA GLU A 351 17.50 9.65 7.35
C GLU A 351 18.32 9.68 6.04
N PHE A 352 18.78 8.52 5.58
CA PHE A 352 19.67 8.36 4.42
C PHE A 352 19.17 7.28 3.47
N GLN A 353 17.88 7.29 3.13
CA GLN A 353 17.33 6.33 2.19
C GLN A 353 17.94 6.58 0.79
N PRO A 354 18.72 5.64 0.23
CA PRO A 354 19.32 5.80 -1.08
C PRO A 354 18.26 5.79 -2.18
N THR A 355 18.55 6.47 -3.28
CA THR A 355 17.71 6.39 -4.48
C THR A 355 17.92 5.07 -5.23
N GLU A 356 16.94 4.62 -6.02
CA GLU A 356 17.05 3.43 -6.87
C GLU A 356 18.27 3.52 -7.80
N LYS A 357 18.54 4.71 -8.32
CA LYS A 357 19.69 4.99 -9.18
C LYS A 357 21.00 4.76 -8.45
N ALA A 358 21.16 5.27 -7.22
CA ALA A 358 22.37 5.10 -6.42
C ALA A 358 22.66 3.63 -6.12
N VAL A 359 21.63 2.84 -5.81
CA VAL A 359 21.78 1.40 -5.56
C VAL A 359 22.20 0.67 -6.83
N THR A 360 21.62 1.01 -7.97
CA THR A 360 21.99 0.39 -9.26
C THR A 360 23.40 0.76 -9.67
N GLU A 361 23.80 2.04 -9.57
CA GLU A 361 25.15 2.52 -9.90
C GLU A 361 26.21 1.84 -9.03
N ALA A 362 25.99 1.74 -7.72
CA ALA A 362 26.94 1.09 -6.81
C ALA A 362 27.18 -0.39 -7.16
N LEU A 363 26.14 -1.11 -7.55
CA LEU A 363 26.27 -2.49 -7.99
C LEU A 363 27.03 -2.60 -9.30
N VAL A 364 26.71 -1.77 -10.28
CA VAL A 364 27.40 -1.74 -11.57
C VAL A 364 28.89 -1.41 -11.41
N ASP A 365 29.22 -0.39 -10.64
CA ASP A 365 30.60 0.04 -10.39
C ASP A 365 31.41 -1.06 -9.69
N TYR A 366 30.81 -1.72 -8.70
CA TYR A 366 31.44 -2.82 -7.97
C TYR A 366 31.77 -4.00 -8.90
N PHE A 367 30.79 -4.46 -9.71
CA PHE A 367 31.00 -5.58 -10.62
C PHE A 367 31.95 -5.23 -11.78
N GLN A 368 31.92 -4.01 -12.32
CA GLN A 368 32.91 -3.57 -13.32
C GLN A 368 34.30 -3.50 -12.72
N GLY A 369 34.44 -3.03 -11.49
CA GLY A 369 35.70 -3.04 -10.75
C GLY A 369 36.26 -4.45 -10.54
N GLN A 370 35.40 -5.42 -10.18
CA GLN A 370 35.82 -6.83 -10.05
C GLN A 370 36.27 -7.45 -11.39
N ILE A 371 35.54 -7.17 -12.45
CA ILE A 371 35.95 -7.67 -13.81
C ILE A 371 37.29 -7.09 -14.22
N SER A 372 37.53 -5.81 -13.98
CA SER A 372 38.81 -5.17 -14.31
C SER A 372 39.97 -5.71 -13.45
N ALA A 373 39.72 -5.90 -12.14
CA ALA A 373 40.70 -6.49 -11.22
C ALA A 373 41.02 -7.95 -11.58
N SER A 374 40.02 -8.75 -11.95
CA SER A 374 40.22 -10.14 -12.40
C SER A 374 40.99 -10.22 -13.71
N ARG A 375 40.78 -9.29 -14.65
CA ARG A 375 41.56 -9.20 -15.88
C ARG A 375 43.01 -8.83 -15.61
N ALA A 376 43.26 -7.82 -14.75
CA ALA A 376 44.60 -7.43 -14.38
C ALA A 376 45.37 -8.57 -13.70
N ALA A 377 44.73 -9.27 -12.75
CA ALA A 377 45.31 -10.44 -12.11
C ALA A 377 45.58 -11.60 -13.07
N ALA A 378 44.71 -11.81 -14.06
CA ALA A 378 44.91 -12.82 -15.09
C ALA A 378 46.07 -12.46 -16.08
N GLU A 379 46.21 -11.17 -16.38
CA GLU A 379 47.33 -10.66 -17.18
C GLU A 379 48.66 -10.81 -16.44
N GLU A 380 48.70 -10.45 -15.13
CA GLU A 380 49.87 -10.59 -14.27
C GLU A 380 50.29 -12.06 -14.12
N ALA A 381 49.35 -12.97 -13.88
CA ALA A 381 49.60 -14.40 -13.80
C ALA A 381 50.05 -15.01 -15.13
N ALA A 382 49.61 -14.47 -16.29
CA ALA A 382 50.05 -14.89 -17.60
C ALA A 382 51.48 -14.40 -17.90
N GLU A 383 51.82 -13.18 -17.48
CA GLU A 383 53.19 -12.64 -17.57
C GLU A 383 54.18 -13.45 -16.72
N GLU A 384 53.81 -13.73 -15.44
CA GLU A 384 54.65 -14.52 -14.53
C GLU A 384 54.90 -15.94 -15.07
N LYS A 385 53.87 -16.55 -15.68
CA LYS A 385 53.99 -17.86 -16.33
C LYS A 385 54.87 -17.82 -17.57
N ALA A 386 54.76 -16.76 -18.37
CA ALA A 386 55.60 -16.58 -19.57
C ALA A 386 57.06 -16.35 -19.19
N GLU A 387 57.34 -15.57 -18.13
CA GLU A 387 58.69 -15.38 -17.58
C GLU A 387 59.27 -16.71 -17.06
N ALA A 388 58.51 -17.49 -16.33
CA ALA A 388 58.95 -18.82 -15.85
C ALA A 388 59.21 -19.80 -16.98
N GLU A 389 58.41 -19.81 -18.06
CA GLU A 389 58.66 -20.62 -19.27
C GLU A 389 59.93 -20.15 -20.00
N LEU A 390 60.19 -18.83 -20.06
CA LEU A 390 61.38 -18.29 -20.66
C LEU A 390 62.67 -18.65 -19.90
N GLU A 391 62.63 -18.58 -18.54
CA GLU A 391 63.72 -19.03 -17.67
C GLU A 391 63.98 -20.54 -17.84
N ALA A 392 62.93 -21.35 -17.89
CA ALA A 392 63.05 -22.78 -18.09
C ALA A 392 63.73 -23.12 -19.48
N LEU A 393 63.33 -22.41 -20.54
CA LEU A 393 63.92 -22.54 -21.85
C LEU A 393 65.39 -22.07 -21.88
N GLN A 394 65.77 -21.03 -21.15
CA GLN A 394 67.16 -20.58 -21.01
C GLN A 394 68.00 -21.59 -20.22
N GLU A 395 67.46 -22.19 -19.16
CA GLU A 395 68.15 -23.27 -18.45
C GLU A 395 68.30 -24.52 -19.29
N GLU A 396 67.32 -24.89 -20.12
CA GLU A 396 67.41 -26.05 -21.06
C GLU A 396 68.46 -25.80 -22.17
N ASN A 397 68.49 -24.58 -22.73
CA ASN A 397 69.51 -24.21 -23.70
C ASN A 397 70.94 -24.18 -23.08
N ALA A 398 71.07 -23.66 -21.83
CA ALA A 398 72.39 -23.70 -21.16
C ALA A 398 72.86 -25.13 -20.85
N ARG A 399 71.96 -26.07 -20.56
CA ARG A 399 72.31 -27.52 -20.40
C ARG A 399 72.63 -28.20 -21.69
N SER A 400 72.07 -27.78 -22.86
CA SER A 400 72.38 -28.32 -24.17
C SER A 400 73.74 -27.82 -24.67
N ASP A 401 74.11 -26.59 -24.36
CA ASP A 401 75.48 -26.03 -24.73
C ASP A 401 76.57 -26.67 -23.88
N ASP A 402 76.29 -27.07 -22.64
CA ASP A 402 77.27 -27.80 -21.80
C ASP A 402 77.50 -29.24 -22.26
N GLN A 403 76.50 -29.88 -22.88
CA GLN A 403 76.58 -31.22 -23.44
C GLN A 403 77.29 -31.24 -24.81
N THR A 404 77.32 -30.12 -25.57
CA THR A 404 78.05 -30.04 -26.84
C THR A 404 79.51 -29.73 -26.61
N SER A 405 79.94 -29.20 -25.48
CA SER A 405 81.38 -28.97 -25.17
C SER A 405 82.10 -30.22 -24.69
N ASP A 406 81.42 -31.29 -24.32
CA ASP A 406 82.03 -32.59 -23.87
C ASP A 406 82.14 -33.63 -25.00
N VAL A 407 81.60 -33.40 -26.22
CA VAL A 407 81.64 -34.34 -27.33
C VAL A 407 82.92 -34.20 -28.25
N ASP A 408 83.77 -33.15 -28.04
CA ASP A 408 84.91 -32.91 -28.86
C ASP A 408 86.22 -33.51 -28.32
N LYS A 409 86.18 -34.51 -27.41
CA LYS A 409 87.34 -35.17 -26.85
C LYS A 409 87.26 -36.71 -26.80
N THR A 410 86.76 -37.39 -27.81
CA THR A 410 87.11 -38.80 -28.04
C THR A 410 86.81 -39.14 -29.50
N VAL A 411 87.79 -38.89 -30.40
CA VAL A 411 87.95 -39.60 -31.69
C VAL A 411 89.21 -40.46 -31.58
N SER A 412 89.01 -41.71 -31.41
CA SER A 412 89.88 -42.71 -32.12
C SER A 412 89.36 -44.12 -31.83
N ASP A 413 89.26 -44.81 -32.92
CA ASP A 413 89.46 -46.23 -33.14
C ASP A 413 88.23 -47.19 -33.13
N ASP A 414 88.00 -47.60 -34.33
CA ASP A 414 87.94 -48.95 -34.94
C ASP A 414 86.58 -49.72 -35.01
N GLU A 415 86.23 -49.88 -36.26
CA GLU A 415 85.86 -51.16 -36.95
C GLU A 415 84.55 -51.87 -36.49
N GLU A 416 83.76 -52.14 -37.38
CA GLU A 416 83.47 -53.11 -38.40
C GLU A 416 82.09 -53.81 -38.22
N PHE A 417 81.26 -53.69 -39.19
CA PHE A 417 80.50 -54.74 -39.88
C PHE A 417 79.25 -55.40 -39.25
N ASP A 418 78.27 -55.41 -40.10
CA ASP A 418 77.27 -56.42 -40.51
C ASP A 418 75.84 -56.26 -39.88
N GLY A 419 74.92 -56.01 -40.69
CA GLY A 419 74.20 -56.80 -41.63
C GLY A 419 72.74 -57.06 -41.20
N THR A 420 71.86 -56.62 -42.06
CA THR A 420 70.53 -57.28 -42.31
C THR A 420 69.53 -57.43 -41.15
N ASP A 421 68.30 -57.22 -41.27
CA ASP A 421 67.31 -57.32 -42.32
C ASP A 421 65.95 -56.82 -41.73
N ASN A 422 65.20 -56.21 -42.58
CA ASN A 422 63.77 -56.33 -42.78
C ASN A 422 62.81 -56.57 -41.57
N ASP A 423 61.82 -55.76 -41.36
CA ASP A 423 60.48 -55.93 -41.95
C ASP A 423 59.50 -54.91 -41.36
N GLU A 424 58.90 -54.20 -42.22
CA GLU A 424 57.54 -53.65 -42.11
C GLU A 424 56.56 -54.82 -42.29
N PRO A 425 55.24 -54.67 -42.20
CA PRO A 425 54.38 -53.62 -41.68
C PRO A 425 53.19 -54.25 -40.88
N ASP A 426 52.27 -53.49 -40.40
CA ASP A 426 50.83 -53.50 -40.72
C ASP A 426 49.94 -52.96 -39.61
N THR A 427 49.28 -52.01 -39.99
CA THR A 427 47.82 -51.75 -39.97
C THR A 427 46.94 -52.09 -38.76
N ASP A 428 46.16 -51.08 -38.56
CA ASP A 428 44.70 -51.07 -38.35
C ASP A 428 44.09 -51.44 -36.96
N ASP A 429 43.36 -50.58 -36.54
CA ASP A 429 41.88 -50.57 -36.45
C ASP A 429 41.29 -50.17 -35.09
N ALA A 430 40.63 -49.14 -35.19
CA ALA A 430 39.22 -48.91 -34.89
C ALA A 430 38.67 -49.09 -33.44
N ALA A 431 38.23 -47.98 -33.01
CA ALA A 431 36.83 -47.72 -32.60
C ALA A 431 36.22 -48.39 -31.37
N LYS A 432 35.54 -47.57 -30.65
CA LYS A 432 34.34 -47.81 -29.82
C LYS A 432 34.54 -48.29 -28.39
N ARG A 433 34.38 -47.44 -27.45
CA ARG A 433 33.07 -47.20 -26.79
C ARG A 433 33.14 -45.97 -25.90
#